data_0b3b6f76a220948186c1c83f0afbf6a3
#
_entry.id   0b3b6f76a220948186c1c83f0afbf6a3
#
_cell.length_a   1.000
_cell.length_b   1.000
_cell.length_c   1.000
_cell.angle_alpha   90.00
_cell.angle_beta   90.00
_cell.angle_gamma   90.00
#
_symmetry.space_group_name_H-M   'P 1'
#
loop_
_entity.id
_entity.type
_entity.pdbx_description
1 polymer ?
#
loop_
_entity_poly.entity_id
_entity_poly.type
_entity_poly.pdbx_seq_one_letter_code
_entity_poly.pdbx_strand_id
1 'polypeptide(L)'
;MADLESLWKSLPPALGKIIQESSCSLEHLEEIRLRLGQPILLKEKGGWIPCMAKNDKKRHVFSNCDMKACVSLLSAYSLYAFAEEIRQGFLTIEGGHRIGFCGKAVMEDGKIKTLHPISSLNIRIAREVKGCADHIFPYLFDNGRFCHTLILSPPGCGN
;
A
#
# COMPACT_ATOMS: atom_id res chain seq x y z
N MET A 1 3.79 -16.08 -0.72
CA MET A 1 2.52 -15.55 -1.27
C MET A 1 2.18 -14.33 -0.44
N ALA A 2 1.82 -13.18 -1.03
CA ALA A 2 1.43 -12.02 -0.22
C ALA A 2 0.20 -12.38 0.60
N ASP A 3 0.19 -12.01 1.88
CA ASP A 3 -1.02 -12.12 2.70
C ASP A 3 -1.98 -10.99 2.33
N LEU A 4 -2.76 -11.22 1.27
CA LEU A 4 -3.77 -10.26 0.83
C LEU A 4 -5.00 -10.23 1.75
N GLU A 5 -5.15 -11.17 2.67
CA GLU A 5 -6.30 -11.20 3.58
C GLU A 5 -6.31 -9.98 4.51
N SER A 6 -5.15 -9.64 5.06
CA SER A 6 -4.97 -8.45 5.89
C SER A 6 -5.24 -7.15 5.12
N LEU A 7 -4.86 -7.10 3.84
CA LEU A 7 -5.17 -5.98 2.95
C LEU A 7 -6.68 -5.80 2.79
N TRP A 8 -7.42 -6.88 2.50
CA TRP A 8 -8.86 -6.80 2.30
C TRP A 8 -9.61 -6.39 3.56
N LYS A 9 -9.13 -6.81 4.74
CA LYS A 9 -9.65 -6.35 6.05
C LYS A 9 -9.44 -4.84 6.27
N SER A 10 -8.41 -4.27 5.66
CA SER A 10 -8.07 -2.84 5.79
C SER A 10 -8.75 -1.94 4.75
N LEU A 11 -9.54 -2.51 3.85
CA LEU A 11 -10.32 -1.79 2.84
C LEU A 11 -11.82 -1.95 3.09
N PRO A 12 -12.64 -0.93 2.75
CA PRO A 12 -14.10 -1.09 2.75
C PRO A 12 -14.51 -2.31 1.92
N PRO A 13 -15.41 -3.19 2.42
CA PRO A 13 -15.74 -4.45 1.76
C PRO A 13 -16.19 -4.29 0.30
N ALA A 14 -16.97 -3.25 0.00
CA ALA A 14 -17.41 -2.96 -1.36
C ALA A 14 -16.23 -2.64 -2.30
N LEU A 15 -15.26 -1.87 -1.82
CA LEU A 15 -14.07 -1.50 -2.59
C LEU A 15 -13.14 -2.72 -2.77
N GLY A 16 -12.92 -3.49 -1.71
CA GLY A 16 -12.16 -4.73 -1.76
C GLY A 16 -12.75 -5.71 -2.79
N LYS A 17 -14.08 -5.87 -2.81
CA LYS A 17 -14.78 -6.72 -3.78
C LYS A 17 -14.56 -6.26 -5.23
N ILE A 18 -14.70 -4.96 -5.49
CA ILE A 18 -14.48 -4.37 -6.84
C ILE A 18 -13.06 -4.70 -7.34
N ILE A 19 -12.05 -4.60 -6.47
CA ILE A 19 -10.66 -4.88 -6.85
C ILE A 19 -10.45 -6.38 -7.07
N GLN A 20 -10.99 -7.24 -6.19
CA GLN A 20 -10.87 -8.69 -6.30
C GLN A 20 -11.57 -9.26 -7.55
N GLU A 21 -12.69 -8.68 -7.93
CA GLU A 21 -13.47 -9.06 -9.14
C GLU A 21 -12.91 -8.40 -10.42
N SER A 22 -11.86 -7.60 -10.32
CA SER A 22 -11.24 -6.97 -11.49
C SER A 22 -10.51 -7.98 -12.38
N SER A 23 -10.14 -7.55 -13.57
CA SER A 23 -9.33 -8.33 -14.50
C SER A 23 -7.85 -8.46 -14.09
N CYS A 24 -7.44 -7.79 -13.02
CA CYS A 24 -6.09 -7.82 -12.50
C CYS A 24 -5.74 -9.20 -11.91
N SER A 25 -4.52 -9.65 -12.13
CA SER A 25 -3.97 -10.82 -11.43
C SER A 25 -3.55 -10.41 -10.02
N LEU A 26 -4.34 -10.82 -9.03
CA LEU A 26 -4.03 -10.53 -7.61
C LEU A 26 -2.68 -11.09 -7.17
N GLU A 27 -2.20 -12.16 -7.79
CA GLU A 27 -0.89 -12.75 -7.54
C GLU A 27 0.26 -11.82 -7.96
N HIS A 28 0.01 -10.92 -8.89
CA HIS A 28 1.01 -9.98 -9.42
C HIS A 28 0.72 -8.52 -9.03
N LEU A 29 -0.31 -8.28 -8.23
CA LEU A 29 -0.68 -6.95 -7.77
C LEU A 29 0.42 -6.37 -6.87
N GLU A 30 1.04 -5.26 -7.31
CA GLU A 30 2.12 -4.57 -6.61
C GLU A 30 1.63 -3.33 -5.85
N GLU A 31 0.68 -2.60 -6.46
CA GLU A 31 0.22 -1.32 -5.93
C GLU A 31 -1.22 -1.04 -6.35
N ILE A 32 -1.99 -0.43 -5.45
CA ILE A 32 -3.34 0.09 -5.70
C ILE A 32 -3.32 1.59 -5.52
N ARG A 33 -3.79 2.33 -6.51
CA ARG A 33 -3.83 3.79 -6.47
C ARG A 33 -5.26 4.29 -6.51
N LEU A 34 -5.66 4.98 -5.42
CA LEU A 34 -6.98 5.51 -5.19
C LEU A 34 -6.89 7.04 -5.18
N ARG A 35 -7.48 7.70 -6.17
CA ARG A 35 -7.48 9.17 -6.28
C ARG A 35 -8.90 9.67 -6.47
N LEU A 36 -9.31 10.67 -5.70
CA LEU A 36 -10.65 11.26 -5.79
C LEU A 36 -10.98 11.70 -7.22
N GLY A 37 -12.13 11.29 -7.70
CA GLY A 37 -12.63 11.61 -9.04
C GLY A 37 -11.90 10.92 -10.18
N GLN A 38 -11.02 9.95 -9.90
CA GLN A 38 -10.25 9.22 -10.91
C GLN A 38 -10.58 7.73 -10.87
N PRO A 39 -10.40 7.01 -11.98
CA PRO A 39 -10.46 5.55 -11.97
C PRO A 39 -9.43 4.95 -11.02
N ILE A 40 -9.80 3.88 -10.33
CA ILE A 40 -8.86 3.09 -9.55
C ILE A 40 -7.83 2.49 -10.50
N LEU A 41 -6.55 2.62 -10.16
CA LEU A 41 -5.44 2.04 -10.91
C LEU A 41 -4.78 0.94 -10.10
N LEU A 42 -4.48 -0.16 -10.76
CA LEU A 42 -3.79 -1.33 -10.23
C LEU A 42 -2.47 -1.48 -10.96
N LYS A 43 -1.40 -1.78 -10.24
CA LYS A 43 -0.07 -2.00 -10.81
C LYS A 43 0.27 -3.48 -10.76
N GLU A 44 0.63 -4.02 -11.91
CA GLU A 44 1.22 -5.35 -12.09
C GLU A 44 2.62 -5.23 -12.73
N LYS A 45 3.32 -6.36 -12.91
CA LYS A 45 4.64 -6.41 -13.57
C LYS A 45 4.68 -5.70 -14.94
N GLY A 46 3.56 -5.65 -15.65
CA GLY A 46 3.44 -5.01 -16.97
C GLY A 46 3.13 -3.52 -16.95
N GLY A 47 2.86 -2.93 -15.78
CA GLY A 47 2.52 -1.51 -15.67
C GLY A 47 1.18 -1.24 -14.99
N TRP A 48 0.63 -0.05 -15.24
CA TRP A 48 -0.62 0.41 -14.65
C TRP A 48 -1.82 0.02 -15.51
N ILE A 49 -2.81 -0.62 -14.89
CA ILE A 49 -4.09 -0.96 -15.52
C ILE A 49 -5.25 -0.34 -14.73
N PRO A 50 -6.31 0.14 -15.42
CA PRO A 50 -7.50 0.60 -14.72
C PRO A 50 -8.26 -0.61 -14.14
N CYS A 51 -8.76 -0.44 -12.90
CA CYS A 51 -9.62 -1.43 -12.28
C CYS A 51 -10.98 -1.49 -13.03
N MET A 52 -11.24 -2.58 -13.69
CA MET A 52 -12.48 -2.86 -14.42
C MET A 52 -13.01 -4.23 -13.99
N ALA A 53 -14.32 -4.30 -13.76
CA ALA A 53 -14.95 -5.59 -13.48
C ALA A 53 -14.80 -6.52 -14.72
N LYS A 54 -14.60 -7.82 -14.46
CA LYS A 54 -14.41 -8.84 -15.53
C LYS A 54 -15.56 -8.86 -16.55
N ASN A 55 -16.78 -8.57 -16.08
CA ASN A 55 -18.00 -8.65 -16.88
C ASN A 55 -18.57 -7.28 -17.29
N ASP A 56 -17.95 -6.18 -16.85
CA ASP A 56 -18.38 -4.81 -17.16
C ASP A 56 -17.16 -3.97 -17.51
N LYS A 57 -17.17 -3.36 -18.69
CA LYS A 57 -16.10 -2.44 -19.12
C LYS A 57 -16.14 -1.09 -18.36
N LYS A 58 -17.06 -0.92 -17.41
CA LYS A 58 -17.19 0.30 -16.65
C LYS A 58 -16.07 0.40 -15.61
N ARG A 59 -15.36 1.52 -15.65
CA ARG A 59 -14.31 1.84 -14.67
C ARG A 59 -14.95 2.33 -13.39
N HIS A 60 -14.53 1.81 -12.25
CA HIS A 60 -14.94 2.39 -10.98
C HIS A 60 -14.16 3.69 -10.73
N VAL A 61 -14.90 4.79 -10.58
CA VAL A 61 -14.35 6.10 -10.21
C VAL A 61 -14.37 6.21 -8.69
N PHE A 62 -13.21 6.41 -8.09
CA PHE A 62 -13.05 6.51 -6.64
C PHE A 62 -13.70 7.80 -6.11
N SER A 63 -14.73 7.66 -5.31
CA SER A 63 -15.59 8.74 -4.83
C SER A 63 -15.19 9.29 -3.46
N ASN A 64 -15.79 10.43 -3.07
CA ASN A 64 -15.65 10.94 -1.70
C ASN A 64 -16.21 9.97 -0.65
N CYS A 65 -17.26 9.19 -0.98
CA CYS A 65 -17.81 8.18 -0.08
C CYS A 65 -16.80 7.06 0.16
N ASP A 66 -16.13 6.60 -0.90
CA ASP A 66 -15.07 5.58 -0.81
C ASP A 66 -13.92 6.08 0.05
N MET A 67 -13.48 7.33 -0.16
CA MET A 67 -12.40 7.94 0.63
C MET A 67 -12.76 8.01 2.11
N LYS A 68 -13.96 8.50 2.44
CA LYS A 68 -14.43 8.58 3.85
C LYS A 68 -14.49 7.20 4.49
N ALA A 69 -14.98 6.20 3.77
CA ALA A 69 -15.04 4.82 4.25
C ALA A 69 -13.63 4.24 4.50
N CYS A 70 -12.66 4.48 3.59
CA CYS A 70 -11.26 4.08 3.77
C CYS A 70 -10.66 4.74 5.01
N VAL A 71 -10.74 6.06 5.12
CA VAL A 71 -10.16 6.81 6.25
C VAL A 71 -10.81 6.38 7.57
N SER A 72 -12.12 6.21 7.62
CA SER A 72 -12.84 5.75 8.81
C SER A 72 -12.37 4.36 9.25
N LEU A 73 -12.19 3.44 8.32
CA LEU A 73 -11.73 2.08 8.63
C LEU A 73 -10.28 2.09 9.13
N LEU A 74 -9.39 2.82 8.45
CA LEU A 74 -7.98 2.91 8.82
C LEU A 74 -7.76 3.62 10.16
N SER A 75 -8.61 4.58 10.51
CA SER A 75 -8.56 5.30 11.81
C SER A 75 -9.21 4.56 12.96
N ALA A 76 -9.96 3.47 12.71
CA ALA A 76 -10.72 2.75 13.74
C ALA A 76 -9.83 2.14 14.84
N TYR A 77 -8.56 1.89 14.55
CA TYR A 77 -7.63 1.26 15.50
C TYR A 77 -7.05 2.25 16.53
N SER A 78 -6.86 3.51 16.21
CA SER A 78 -6.47 4.60 17.14
C SER A 78 -6.39 5.93 16.41
N LEU A 79 -7.18 6.91 16.81
CA LEU A 79 -7.13 8.26 16.23
C LEU A 79 -5.77 8.94 16.45
N TYR A 80 -5.11 8.71 17.61
CA TYR A 80 -3.81 9.30 17.91
C TYR A 80 -2.69 8.69 17.07
N ALA A 81 -2.65 7.35 16.96
CA ALA A 81 -1.67 6.67 16.13
C ALA A 81 -1.87 7.06 14.64
N PHE A 82 -3.09 7.10 14.17
CA PHE A 82 -3.44 7.49 12.81
C PHE A 82 -3.00 8.94 12.49
N ALA A 83 -3.14 9.87 13.44
CA ALA A 83 -2.69 11.25 13.25
C ALA A 83 -1.17 11.35 13.10
N GLU A 84 -0.40 10.54 13.85
CA GLU A 84 1.06 10.48 13.74
C GLU A 84 1.49 9.90 12.38
N GLU A 85 0.85 8.82 11.94
CA GLU A 85 1.12 8.15 10.68
C GLU A 85 0.78 9.05 9.47
N ILE A 86 -0.32 9.82 9.55
CA ILE A 86 -0.64 10.84 8.54
C ILE A 86 0.46 11.90 8.47
N ARG A 87 1.04 12.32 9.60
CA ARG A 87 2.17 13.27 9.61
C ARG A 87 3.42 12.69 8.95
N GLN A 88 3.67 11.40 9.15
CA GLN A 88 4.75 10.67 8.48
C GLN A 88 4.46 10.40 7.00
N GLY A 89 3.22 10.56 6.57
CA GLY A 89 2.78 10.38 5.20
C GLY A 89 2.42 8.94 4.81
N PHE A 90 2.52 7.98 5.73
CA PHE A 90 2.14 6.59 5.48
C PHE A 90 1.78 5.84 6.76
N LEU A 91 0.98 4.80 6.57
CA LEU A 91 0.56 3.81 7.57
C LEU A 91 1.04 2.43 7.11
N THR A 92 1.57 1.63 8.01
CA THR A 92 1.83 0.20 7.77
C THR A 92 0.74 -0.61 8.44
N ILE A 93 0.05 -1.43 7.65
CA ILE A 93 -1.00 -2.34 8.11
C ILE A 93 -0.46 -3.76 8.29
N GLU A 94 -1.27 -4.62 8.93
CA GLU A 94 -0.97 -6.05 9.08
C GLU A 94 -0.58 -6.68 7.72
N GLY A 95 0.38 -7.60 7.72
CA GLY A 95 0.97 -8.15 6.48
C GLY A 95 2.08 -7.27 5.88
N GLY A 96 2.43 -6.13 6.51
CA GLY A 96 3.52 -5.26 6.07
C GLY A 96 3.18 -4.34 4.89
N HIS A 97 1.91 -4.32 4.45
CA HIS A 97 1.48 -3.42 3.38
C HIS A 97 1.56 -1.97 3.85
N ARG A 98 1.90 -1.06 2.94
CA ARG A 98 2.02 0.37 3.24
C ARG A 98 0.97 1.18 2.50
N ILE A 99 0.30 2.06 3.23
CA ILE A 99 -0.69 3.00 2.69
C ILE A 99 -0.13 4.40 2.81
N GLY A 100 0.27 5.00 1.71
CA GLY A 100 0.68 6.40 1.63
C GLY A 100 -0.53 7.31 1.46
N PHE A 101 -0.47 8.48 2.11
CA PHE A 101 -1.52 9.49 2.09
C PHE A 101 -1.04 10.72 1.32
N CYS A 102 -1.91 11.29 0.47
CA CYS A 102 -1.70 12.61 -0.09
C CYS A 102 -2.94 13.48 0.14
N GLY A 103 -2.71 14.76 0.41
CA GLY A 103 -3.77 15.70 0.69
C GLY A 103 -3.22 17.11 0.88
N LYS A 104 -4.07 18.02 1.33
CA LYS A 104 -3.65 19.38 1.67
C LYS A 104 -3.01 19.36 3.07
N ALA A 105 -1.75 19.81 3.16
CA ALA A 105 -1.07 19.92 4.43
C ALA A 105 -1.67 21.06 5.26
N VAL A 106 -2.00 20.76 6.51
CA VAL A 106 -2.35 21.75 7.54
C VAL A 106 -1.10 21.95 8.39
N MET A 107 -0.62 23.20 8.42
CA MET A 107 0.60 23.58 9.15
C MET A 107 0.27 24.14 10.52
N GLU A 108 1.11 23.84 11.51
CA GLU A 108 1.10 24.43 12.84
C GLU A 108 2.57 24.56 13.28
N ASP A 109 2.96 25.76 13.73
CA ASP A 109 4.33 26.08 14.16
C ASP A 109 5.43 25.65 13.15
N GLY A 110 5.17 25.84 11.85
CA GLY A 110 6.11 25.49 10.78
C GLY A 110 6.25 23.99 10.51
N LYS A 111 5.44 23.15 11.14
CA LYS A 111 5.42 21.68 10.94
C LYS A 111 4.08 21.23 10.37
N ILE A 112 4.09 20.11 9.69
CA ILE A 112 2.83 19.47 9.23
C ILE A 112 2.12 18.92 10.46
N LYS A 113 0.92 19.45 10.74
CA LYS A 113 0.03 18.94 11.78
C LYS A 113 -0.77 17.73 11.28
N THR A 114 -1.30 17.82 10.08
CA THR A 114 -2.09 16.76 9.44
C THR A 114 -2.25 17.02 7.96
N LEU A 115 -2.84 16.04 7.25
CA LEU A 115 -3.30 16.18 5.86
C LEU A 115 -4.83 16.25 5.85
N HIS A 116 -5.40 17.36 5.42
CA HIS A 116 -6.86 17.50 5.30
C HIS A 116 -7.25 18.56 4.25
N PRO A 117 -8.15 18.25 3.31
CA PRO A 117 -8.69 16.90 3.03
C PRO A 117 -7.66 15.97 2.40
N ILE A 118 -7.79 14.67 2.67
CA ILE A 118 -7.04 13.62 1.98
C ILE A 118 -7.64 13.47 0.57
N SER A 119 -6.80 13.45 -0.45
CA SER A 119 -7.22 13.39 -1.86
C SER A 119 -6.81 12.10 -2.56
N SER A 120 -5.83 11.38 -2.04
CA SER A 120 -5.43 10.08 -2.58
C SER A 120 -4.82 9.16 -1.55
N LEU A 121 -4.95 7.86 -1.80
CA LEU A 121 -4.29 6.78 -1.09
C LEU A 121 -3.48 5.96 -2.09
N ASN A 122 -2.28 5.55 -1.69
CA ASN A 122 -1.40 4.72 -2.48
C ASN A 122 -1.02 3.49 -1.65
N ILE A 123 -1.53 2.32 -2.01
CA ILE A 123 -1.36 1.09 -1.24
C ILE A 123 -0.31 0.23 -1.93
N ARG A 124 0.84 0.06 -1.28
CA ARG A 124 1.91 -0.81 -1.76
C ARG A 124 1.79 -2.17 -1.10
N ILE A 125 1.76 -3.21 -1.92
CA ILE A 125 1.60 -4.58 -1.47
C ILE A 125 2.96 -5.14 -1.05
N ALA A 126 3.08 -5.51 0.23
CA ALA A 126 4.25 -6.25 0.70
C ALA A 126 4.19 -7.69 0.17
N ARG A 127 5.31 -8.19 -0.30
CA ARG A 127 5.45 -9.56 -0.79
C ARG A 127 6.69 -10.18 -0.19
N GLU A 128 6.54 -11.39 0.31
CA GLU A 128 7.64 -12.26 0.61
C GLU A 128 8.13 -12.91 -0.69
N VAL A 129 9.39 -12.77 -0.99
CA VAL A 129 10.05 -13.50 -2.08
C VAL A 129 10.96 -14.55 -1.45
N LYS A 130 10.45 -15.77 -1.28
CA LYS A 130 11.21 -16.88 -0.70
C LYS A 130 12.46 -17.15 -1.54
N GLY A 131 13.58 -17.35 -0.85
CA GLY A 131 14.85 -17.64 -1.47
C GLY A 131 15.59 -16.43 -2.05
N CYS A 132 15.04 -15.21 -1.99
CA CYS A 132 15.71 -14.02 -2.54
C CYS A 132 17.04 -13.72 -1.84
N ALA A 133 17.21 -14.13 -0.59
CA ALA A 133 18.41 -13.94 0.19
C ALA A 133 19.39 -15.13 0.14
N ASP A 134 19.03 -16.26 -0.48
CA ASP A 134 19.81 -17.50 -0.42
C ASP A 134 21.23 -17.30 -0.96
N HIS A 135 21.39 -16.49 -2.00
CA HIS A 135 22.70 -16.17 -2.57
C HIS A 135 23.57 -15.28 -1.67
N ILE A 136 22.95 -14.48 -0.81
CA ILE A 136 23.64 -13.54 0.08
C ILE A 136 23.92 -14.18 1.43
N PHE A 137 23.07 -15.13 1.84
CA PHE A 137 23.09 -15.75 3.16
C PHE A 137 24.50 -16.26 3.58
N PRO A 138 25.29 -16.95 2.71
CA PRO A 138 26.65 -17.41 3.07
C PRO A 138 27.60 -16.27 3.45
N TYR A 139 27.41 -15.06 2.88
CA TYR A 139 28.27 -13.91 3.13
C TYR A 139 27.96 -13.18 4.44
N LEU A 140 26.83 -13.51 5.09
CA LEU A 140 26.44 -12.95 6.37
C LEU A 140 27.19 -13.56 7.56
N PHE A 141 27.98 -14.63 7.33
CA PHE A 141 28.67 -15.36 8.38
C PHE A 141 30.18 -15.44 8.08
N ASP A 142 30.98 -15.26 9.12
CA ASP A 142 32.39 -15.57 9.14
C ASP A 142 32.68 -16.56 10.27
N ASN A 143 33.27 -17.71 9.94
CA ASN A 143 33.59 -18.81 10.88
C ASN A 143 32.36 -19.17 11.79
N GLY A 144 31.16 -19.21 11.22
CA GLY A 144 29.92 -19.54 11.93
C GLY A 144 29.37 -18.42 12.82
N ARG A 145 29.96 -17.23 12.80
CA ARG A 145 29.47 -16.05 13.51
C ARG A 145 28.79 -15.09 12.54
N PHE A 146 27.63 -14.58 12.94
CA PHE A 146 26.93 -13.55 12.16
C PHE A 146 27.73 -12.25 12.15
N CYS A 147 27.93 -11.69 10.96
CA CYS A 147 28.68 -10.45 10.75
C CYS A 147 27.75 -9.25 10.61
N HIS A 148 28.17 -8.10 11.13
CA HIS A 148 27.52 -6.82 10.83
C HIS A 148 27.68 -6.56 9.32
N THR A 149 26.57 -6.53 8.61
CA THR A 149 26.57 -6.46 7.14
C THR A 149 25.79 -5.24 6.67
N LEU A 150 26.37 -4.48 5.74
CA LEU A 150 25.73 -3.39 5.02
C LEU A 150 25.42 -3.84 3.61
N ILE A 151 24.15 -3.82 3.22
CA ILE A 151 23.71 -4.14 1.87
C ILE A 151 23.45 -2.83 1.11
N LEU A 152 24.13 -2.65 0.00
CA LEU A 152 23.96 -1.50 -0.90
C LEU A 152 23.42 -2.00 -2.24
N SER A 153 22.30 -1.47 -2.65
CA SER A 153 21.69 -1.82 -3.94
C SER A 153 20.92 -0.63 -4.55
N PRO A 154 20.77 -0.60 -5.88
CA PRO A 154 19.85 0.31 -6.53
C PRO A 154 18.39 0.01 -6.11
N PRO A 155 17.47 1.00 -6.22
CA PRO A 155 16.05 0.76 -6.01
C PRO A 155 15.51 -0.36 -6.91
N GLY A 156 14.65 -1.21 -6.35
CA GLY A 156 14.03 -2.31 -7.10
C GLY A 156 14.83 -3.63 -7.15
N CYS A 157 15.97 -3.71 -6.47
CA CYS A 157 16.78 -4.94 -6.43
C CYS A 157 16.42 -5.92 -5.29
N GLY A 158 15.27 -5.71 -4.62
CA GLY A 158 14.74 -6.68 -3.66
C GLY A 158 15.33 -6.61 -2.25
N ASN A 159 15.90 -5.50 -1.84
CA ASN A 159 16.37 -5.24 -0.46
C ASN A 159 15.29 -4.63 0.42
#